data_87722c1afed2a2d826585e6d8ba0df30
#
_entry.id   87722c1afed2a2d826585e6d8ba0df30
#
_cell.length_a   1.000
_cell.length_b   1.000
_cell.length_c   1.000
_cell.angle_alpha   90.00
_cell.angle_beta   90.00
_cell.angle_gamma   90.00
#
_symmetry.space_group_name_H-M   'P 1'
#
loop_
_entity.id
_entity.type
_entity.pdbx_description
1 polymer ?
#
loop_
_entity_poly.entity_id
_entity_poly.type
_entity_poly.pdbx_seq_one_letter_code
_entity_poly.pdbx_strand_id
1 'polypeptide(L)'
;MKNIVILGGSYAGVSTAHRILKQVTNGTPFKITLVSPNTDFYWNVASPRGIIPGTIEDEKLFQPISAGFDQYPAGQFEFVVGYAESLDLDAKKVRVTNNITLNYDFLVLATGTNDREGLPFKGLGSTEDTKDALHDFQTKVAKAKTIVVCGAGVTGVEVAGELGFEYGQTKEIILLGSGSTVIEGSPTSVSKIATNSLLKLNVVIKLQTKMTSSIQKPNGRQELVLSSGETLATDLVIPTFGLIPNSSYVPERFLNTKGYVVVDEYLKVKNTESVWAIGDVCDTEYSQIISCDRQSAHVGRAISSTLSGGKITPPYQPFTSRFLGFQVGKNSGTGHFGWFRIPTFVVVYLRKALFVERLAPTVDGSLY
;
A
#
# COMPACT_ATOMS: atom_id res chain seq x y z
N MET A 1 -2.17 10.25 32.12
CA MET A 1 -1.57 10.24 30.77
C MET A 1 -2.35 9.22 29.94
N LYS A 2 -2.79 9.58 28.72
CA LYS A 2 -3.52 8.67 27.82
C LYS A 2 -2.56 7.91 26.92
N ASN A 3 -2.78 6.62 26.75
CA ASN A 3 -1.99 5.75 25.89
C ASN A 3 -2.68 5.60 24.54
N ILE A 4 -2.00 5.99 23.46
CA ILE A 4 -2.44 5.82 22.09
C ILE A 4 -1.55 4.76 21.46
N VAL A 5 -2.13 3.64 21.03
CA VAL A 5 -1.40 2.59 20.31
C VAL A 5 -1.78 2.65 18.83
N ILE A 6 -0.77 2.68 17.96
CA ILE A 6 -0.95 2.66 16.50
C ILE A 6 -0.25 1.42 15.96
N LEU A 7 -0.99 0.54 15.29
CA LEU A 7 -0.46 -0.69 14.71
C LEU A 7 -0.23 -0.49 13.21
N GLY A 8 1.01 -0.45 12.78
CA GLY A 8 1.43 -0.28 11.38
C GLY A 8 2.28 0.96 11.16
N GLY A 9 3.53 0.77 10.75
CA GLY A 9 4.56 1.80 10.50
C GLY A 9 4.65 2.26 9.04
N SER A 10 3.56 2.13 8.25
CA SER A 10 3.49 2.66 6.90
C SER A 10 2.67 3.96 6.88
N TYR A 11 2.24 4.41 5.67
CA TYR A 11 1.65 5.73 5.46
C TYR A 11 0.53 6.08 6.45
N ALA A 12 -0.45 5.19 6.62
CA ALA A 12 -1.61 5.46 7.48
C ALA A 12 -1.22 5.66 8.96
N GLY A 13 -0.35 4.79 9.49
CA GLY A 13 0.05 4.88 10.90
C GLY A 13 0.99 6.04 11.18
N VAL A 14 2.05 6.22 10.37
CA VAL A 14 3.02 7.31 10.53
C VAL A 14 2.33 8.67 10.41
N SER A 15 1.51 8.88 9.37
CA SER A 15 0.80 10.15 9.20
C SER A 15 -0.20 10.44 10.32
N THR A 16 -0.86 9.41 10.88
CA THR A 16 -1.76 9.59 12.02
C THR A 16 -0.99 9.99 13.27
N ALA A 17 0.16 9.35 13.53
CA ALA A 17 1.01 9.68 14.69
C ALA A 17 1.46 11.15 14.64
N HIS A 18 2.03 11.59 13.51
CA HIS A 18 2.45 12.99 13.34
C HIS A 18 1.30 13.98 13.49
N ARG A 19 0.13 13.69 12.91
CA ARG A 19 -1.04 14.57 13.01
C ARG A 19 -1.52 14.74 14.45
N ILE A 20 -1.52 13.68 15.25
CA ILE A 20 -1.87 13.75 16.67
C ILE A 20 -0.82 14.57 17.43
N LEU A 21 0.47 14.26 17.24
CA LEU A 21 1.57 14.96 17.93
C LEU A 21 1.60 16.46 17.63
N LYS A 22 1.25 16.87 16.41
CA LYS A 22 1.23 18.29 16.02
C LYS A 22 -0.05 19.03 16.43
N GLN A 23 -1.19 18.34 16.49
CA GLN A 23 -2.49 18.98 16.75
C GLN A 23 -2.80 19.16 18.24
N VAL A 24 -2.24 18.31 19.11
CA VAL A 24 -2.48 18.39 20.56
C VAL A 24 -1.40 19.24 21.20
N THR A 25 -1.60 20.56 21.19
CA THR A 25 -0.69 21.53 21.83
C THR A 25 -1.03 21.78 23.29
N ASN A 26 -2.32 21.67 23.65
CA ASN A 26 -2.84 21.80 25.00
C ASN A 26 -3.91 20.73 25.21
N GLY A 27 -3.92 20.06 26.36
CA GLY A 27 -4.92 19.02 26.65
C GLY A 27 -4.43 17.95 27.61
N THR A 28 -5.11 16.82 27.61
CA THR A 28 -4.73 15.67 28.42
C THR A 28 -3.38 15.13 28.00
N PRO A 29 -2.40 14.97 28.92
CA PRO A 29 -1.12 14.36 28.59
C PRO A 29 -1.30 12.98 27.97
N PHE A 30 -0.56 12.70 26.91
CA PHE A 30 -0.65 11.45 26.15
C PHE A 30 0.73 10.94 25.71
N LYS A 31 0.76 9.66 25.36
CA LYS A 31 1.90 8.99 24.73
C LYS A 31 1.40 8.19 23.54
N ILE A 32 2.11 8.26 22.43
CA ILE A 32 1.89 7.40 21.26
C ILE A 32 2.92 6.28 21.27
N THR A 33 2.45 5.04 21.14
CA THR A 33 3.29 3.88 20.84
C THR A 33 2.96 3.40 19.42
N LEU A 34 3.90 3.58 18.48
CA LEU A 34 3.80 3.08 17.12
C LEU A 34 4.47 1.70 17.02
N VAL A 35 3.72 0.70 16.59
CA VAL A 35 4.20 -0.68 16.45
C VAL A 35 4.36 -1.01 14.97
N SER A 36 5.53 -1.49 14.58
CA SER A 36 5.80 -1.95 13.20
C SER A 36 6.84 -3.06 13.20
N PRO A 37 6.70 -4.11 12.37
CA PRO A 37 7.75 -5.10 12.18
C PRO A 37 8.95 -4.53 11.41
N ASN A 38 8.73 -3.48 10.59
CA ASN A 38 9.75 -2.82 9.81
C ASN A 38 10.30 -1.61 10.57
N THR A 39 11.62 -1.49 10.69
CA THR A 39 12.31 -0.33 11.26
C THR A 39 12.27 0.86 10.32
N ASP A 40 12.19 0.60 9.02
CA ASP A 40 12.14 1.61 7.97
C ASP A 40 10.76 1.69 7.36
N PHE A 41 10.35 2.89 7.02
CA PHE A 41 9.22 3.15 6.14
C PHE A 41 9.60 2.78 4.71
N TYR A 42 8.88 1.81 4.13
CA TYR A 42 9.06 1.44 2.74
C TYR A 42 8.09 2.23 1.85
N TRP A 43 8.65 3.01 0.89
CA TRP A 43 7.86 3.76 -0.09
C TRP A 43 7.36 2.85 -1.21
N ASN A 44 6.46 1.95 -0.87
CA ASN A 44 5.94 0.91 -1.77
C ASN A 44 5.15 1.46 -2.98
N VAL A 45 4.78 2.73 -2.97
CA VAL A 45 4.17 3.42 -4.14
C VAL A 45 5.12 3.41 -5.34
N ALA A 46 6.42 3.41 -5.10
CA ALA A 46 7.43 3.35 -6.15
C ALA A 46 7.88 1.92 -6.50
N SER A 47 7.34 0.89 -5.83
CA SER A 47 7.72 -0.50 -6.06
C SER A 47 7.59 -0.97 -7.53
N PRO A 48 6.59 -0.52 -8.34
CA PRO A 48 6.53 -0.91 -9.76
C PRO A 48 7.77 -0.54 -10.57
N ARG A 49 8.47 0.52 -10.17
CA ARG A 49 9.78 0.93 -10.74
C ARG A 49 10.93 0.35 -9.94
N GLY A 50 10.80 0.27 -8.62
CA GLY A 50 11.83 -0.23 -7.72
C GLY A 50 12.24 -1.68 -7.98
N ILE A 51 11.35 -2.51 -8.56
CA ILE A 51 11.69 -3.89 -8.95
C ILE A 51 12.65 -3.97 -10.16
N ILE A 52 12.93 -2.85 -10.81
CA ILE A 52 13.86 -2.79 -11.94
C ILE A 52 15.23 -2.35 -11.42
N PRO A 53 16.29 -3.16 -11.62
CA PRO A 53 17.63 -2.87 -11.10
C PRO A 53 18.13 -1.48 -11.52
N GLY A 54 18.71 -0.75 -10.56
CA GLY A 54 19.37 0.52 -10.82
C GLY A 54 18.43 1.70 -11.14
N THR A 55 17.11 1.56 -10.98
CA THR A 55 16.17 2.64 -11.28
C THR A 55 15.89 3.56 -10.09
N ILE A 56 15.90 3.03 -8.88
CA ILE A 56 15.72 3.77 -7.62
C ILE A 56 16.67 3.17 -6.58
N GLU A 57 17.42 4.02 -5.91
CA GLU A 57 18.32 3.65 -4.81
C GLU A 57 17.51 3.36 -3.54
N ASP A 58 18.03 2.48 -2.67
CA ASP A 58 17.34 2.07 -1.43
C ASP A 58 17.02 3.25 -0.52
N GLU A 59 17.89 4.24 -0.43
CA GLU A 59 17.72 5.44 0.40
C GLU A 59 16.52 6.28 -0.03
N LYS A 60 16.07 6.12 -1.27
CA LYS A 60 14.84 6.74 -1.81
C LYS A 60 13.60 5.88 -1.65
N LEU A 61 13.76 4.63 -1.22
CA LEU A 61 12.66 3.70 -0.97
C LEU A 61 12.47 3.43 0.53
N PHE A 62 13.53 3.51 1.33
CA PHE A 62 13.51 3.17 2.74
C PHE A 62 14.05 4.32 3.58
N GLN A 63 13.36 4.65 4.67
CA GLN A 63 13.83 5.62 5.65
C GLN A 63 13.46 5.21 7.07
N PRO A 64 14.38 5.35 8.05
CA PRO A 64 14.15 4.98 9.44
C PRO A 64 12.94 5.69 10.02
N ILE A 65 11.96 4.92 10.53
CA ILE A 65 10.71 5.47 11.09
C ILE A 65 11.00 6.26 12.36
N SER A 66 11.77 5.68 13.29
CA SER A 66 12.00 6.28 14.61
C SER A 66 12.63 7.66 14.53
N ALA A 67 13.61 7.85 13.66
CA ALA A 67 14.32 9.12 13.48
C ALA A 67 13.38 10.28 13.05
N GLY A 68 12.29 9.98 12.36
CA GLY A 68 11.29 10.97 11.96
C GLY A 68 10.53 11.58 13.15
N PHE A 69 10.62 10.98 14.32
CA PHE A 69 9.90 11.43 15.53
C PHE A 69 10.80 12.07 16.59
N ASP A 70 12.11 12.17 16.36
CA ASP A 70 13.07 12.76 17.33
C ASP A 70 12.80 14.24 17.66
N GLN A 71 12.05 14.93 16.82
CA GLN A 71 11.63 16.32 17.01
C GLN A 71 10.58 16.53 18.11
N TYR A 72 9.91 15.46 18.56
CA TYR A 72 8.86 15.57 19.57
C TYR A 72 9.42 15.43 21.00
N PRO A 73 8.74 16.00 22.02
CA PRO A 73 9.20 15.90 23.39
C PRO A 73 9.40 14.47 23.87
N ALA A 74 10.48 14.26 24.62
CA ALA A 74 10.79 12.97 25.20
C ALA A 74 9.61 12.40 25.99
N GLY A 75 9.30 11.13 25.75
CA GLY A 75 8.19 10.42 26.40
C GLY A 75 6.81 10.58 25.73
N GLN A 76 6.67 11.45 24.71
CA GLN A 76 5.43 11.54 23.94
C GLN A 76 5.30 10.49 22.83
N PHE A 77 6.42 9.95 22.35
CA PHE A 77 6.46 8.94 21.30
C PHE A 77 7.36 7.78 21.70
N GLU A 78 6.94 6.58 21.32
CA GLU A 78 7.72 5.36 21.43
C GLU A 78 7.53 4.53 20.16
N PHE A 79 8.61 4.02 19.62
CA PHE A 79 8.60 3.08 18.52
C PHE A 79 8.91 1.66 19.01
N VAL A 80 8.01 0.72 18.74
CA VAL A 80 8.16 -0.69 19.13
C VAL A 80 8.29 -1.53 17.86
N VAL A 81 9.42 -2.20 17.72
CA VAL A 81 9.64 -3.15 16.61
C VAL A 81 8.92 -4.46 16.94
N GLY A 82 7.94 -4.81 16.11
CA GLY A 82 7.13 -6.00 16.27
C GLY A 82 5.80 -5.91 15.54
N TYR A 83 5.01 -6.96 15.62
CA TYR A 83 3.65 -7.01 15.05
C TYR A 83 2.64 -7.50 16.08
N ALA A 84 1.38 -7.09 15.91
CA ALA A 84 0.29 -7.52 16.79
C ALA A 84 0.00 -9.02 16.58
N GLU A 85 -0.05 -9.77 17.68
CA GLU A 85 -0.39 -11.18 17.70
C GLU A 85 -1.85 -11.43 18.08
N SER A 86 -2.39 -10.59 18.96
CA SER A 86 -3.79 -10.66 19.37
C SER A 86 -4.29 -9.33 19.92
N LEU A 87 -5.60 -9.12 19.81
CA LEU A 87 -6.29 -7.92 20.27
C LEU A 87 -7.44 -8.32 21.21
N ASP A 88 -7.38 -7.81 22.44
CA ASP A 88 -8.46 -7.88 23.42
C ASP A 88 -9.10 -6.50 23.54
N LEU A 89 -10.27 -6.33 22.92
CA LEU A 89 -11.00 -5.07 22.89
C LEU A 89 -11.69 -4.76 24.21
N ASP A 90 -12.09 -5.79 24.95
CA ASP A 90 -12.80 -5.66 26.22
C ASP A 90 -11.82 -5.23 27.32
N ALA A 91 -10.64 -5.87 27.37
CA ALA A 91 -9.56 -5.49 28.30
C ALA A 91 -8.72 -4.29 27.82
N LYS A 92 -8.95 -3.76 26.62
CA LYS A 92 -8.15 -2.70 25.95
C LYS A 92 -6.65 -3.02 25.92
N LYS A 93 -6.32 -4.21 25.42
CA LYS A 93 -4.94 -4.72 25.34
C LYS A 93 -4.60 -5.21 23.95
N VAL A 94 -3.38 -4.96 23.53
CA VAL A 94 -2.75 -5.55 22.35
C VAL A 94 -1.55 -6.36 22.79
N ARG A 95 -1.50 -7.63 22.42
CA ARG A 95 -0.28 -8.43 22.54
C ARG A 95 0.53 -8.27 21.25
N VAL A 96 1.78 -7.92 21.43
CA VAL A 96 2.77 -7.73 20.37
C VAL A 96 3.85 -8.83 20.53
N THR A 97 4.57 -9.13 19.46
CA THR A 97 5.71 -10.05 19.50
C THR A 97 6.66 -9.76 20.67
N ASN A 98 7.49 -10.74 21.04
CA ASN A 98 8.42 -10.66 22.18
C ASN A 98 7.70 -10.53 23.54
N ASN A 99 6.47 -11.06 23.66
CA ASN A 99 5.64 -11.03 24.87
C ASN A 99 5.33 -9.62 25.40
N ILE A 100 5.37 -8.61 24.53
CA ILE A 100 5.01 -7.23 24.90
C ILE A 100 3.49 -7.13 24.93
N THR A 101 2.94 -6.58 26.01
CA THR A 101 1.51 -6.27 26.14
C THR A 101 1.35 -4.76 26.32
N LEU A 102 0.64 -4.14 25.38
CA LEU A 102 0.33 -2.70 25.40
C LEU A 102 -1.11 -2.49 25.83
N ASN A 103 -1.31 -1.66 26.88
CA ASN A 103 -2.63 -1.15 27.26
C ASN A 103 -2.87 0.14 26.48
N TYR A 104 -4.11 0.38 26.05
CA TYR A 104 -4.46 1.58 25.30
C TYR A 104 -5.72 2.26 25.84
N ASP A 105 -5.76 3.59 25.73
CA ASP A 105 -6.99 4.37 25.78
C ASP A 105 -7.59 4.55 24.40
N PHE A 106 -6.71 4.69 23.38
CA PHE A 106 -7.06 4.82 21.96
C PHE A 106 -6.20 3.85 21.12
N LEU A 107 -6.82 3.18 20.16
CA LEU A 107 -6.14 2.23 19.28
C LEU A 107 -6.43 2.55 17.82
N VAL A 108 -5.39 2.53 16.98
CA VAL A 108 -5.51 2.69 15.53
C VAL A 108 -4.94 1.46 14.82
N LEU A 109 -5.79 0.76 14.09
CA LEU A 109 -5.41 -0.37 13.25
C LEU A 109 -5.05 0.17 11.87
N ALA A 110 -3.77 0.17 11.52
CA ALA A 110 -3.22 0.69 10.28
C ALA A 110 -2.25 -0.30 9.61
N THR A 111 -2.48 -1.60 9.82
CA THR A 111 -1.59 -2.69 9.42
C THR A 111 -1.59 -2.99 7.92
N GLY A 112 -2.55 -2.41 7.17
CA GLY A 112 -2.59 -2.51 5.71
C GLY A 112 -2.88 -3.91 5.17
N THR A 113 -2.28 -4.22 4.02
CA THR A 113 -2.41 -5.50 3.30
C THR A 113 -1.05 -6.02 2.87
N ASN A 114 -0.94 -7.34 2.69
CA ASN A 114 0.16 -8.00 1.99
C ASN A 114 -0.35 -8.68 0.70
N ASP A 115 0.56 -9.02 -0.20
CA ASP A 115 0.25 -9.94 -1.28
C ASP A 115 0.47 -11.42 -0.82
N ARG A 116 -0.10 -12.35 -1.57
CA ARG A 116 -0.02 -13.79 -1.21
C ARG A 116 1.33 -14.40 -1.47
N GLU A 117 2.07 -13.86 -2.42
CA GLU A 117 3.29 -14.46 -2.95
C GLU A 117 4.56 -13.90 -2.29
N GLY A 118 4.42 -12.93 -1.36
CA GLY A 118 5.53 -12.28 -0.71
C GLY A 118 6.36 -11.42 -1.66
N LEU A 119 5.72 -10.80 -2.64
CA LEU A 119 6.39 -9.92 -3.59
C LEU A 119 6.70 -8.54 -2.97
N PRO A 120 7.76 -7.86 -3.42
CA PRO A 120 8.19 -6.59 -2.84
C PRO A 120 7.31 -5.39 -3.25
N PHE A 121 5.99 -5.60 -3.41
CA PHE A 121 5.01 -4.53 -3.62
C PHE A 121 4.42 -4.01 -2.30
N LYS A 122 4.69 -4.71 -1.21
CA LYS A 122 4.33 -4.35 0.17
C LYS A 122 5.51 -4.64 1.09
N GLY A 123 5.53 -4.07 2.29
CA GLY A 123 6.51 -4.44 3.31
C GLY A 123 6.29 -5.87 3.77
N LEU A 124 7.37 -6.59 3.99
CA LEU A 124 7.38 -7.96 4.49
C LEU A 124 7.66 -8.00 6.01
N GLY A 125 8.10 -9.15 6.51
CA GLY A 125 8.28 -9.43 7.93
C GLY A 125 9.20 -8.46 8.69
N SER A 126 10.26 -7.96 8.02
CA SER A 126 11.17 -6.94 8.54
C SER A 126 11.60 -6.00 7.40
N THR A 127 12.36 -4.95 7.74
CA THR A 127 13.01 -4.10 6.75
C THR A 127 14.00 -4.88 5.90
N GLU A 128 14.79 -5.73 6.54
CA GLU A 128 15.78 -6.59 5.89
C GLU A 128 15.10 -7.57 4.94
N ASP A 129 14.06 -8.29 5.41
CA ASP A 129 13.28 -9.19 4.54
C ASP A 129 12.71 -8.46 3.32
N THR A 130 12.27 -7.22 3.51
CA THR A 130 11.71 -6.41 2.41
C THR A 130 12.79 -6.00 1.40
N LYS A 131 13.98 -5.58 1.87
CA LYS A 131 15.14 -5.22 1.02
C LYS A 131 15.66 -6.44 0.27
N ASP A 132 15.84 -7.54 0.98
CA ASP A 132 16.32 -8.79 0.39
C ASP A 132 15.37 -9.31 -0.69
N ALA A 133 14.07 -9.31 -0.42
CA ALA A 133 13.06 -9.68 -1.42
C ALA A 133 13.07 -8.74 -2.63
N LEU A 134 13.27 -7.43 -2.43
CA LEU A 134 13.37 -6.46 -3.52
C LEU A 134 14.60 -6.74 -4.39
N HIS A 135 15.78 -6.95 -3.80
CA HIS A 135 17.03 -7.21 -4.52
C HIS A 135 17.01 -8.57 -5.24
N ASP A 136 16.49 -9.60 -4.58
CA ASP A 136 16.26 -10.90 -5.20
C ASP A 136 15.32 -10.80 -6.40
N PHE A 137 14.26 -10.01 -6.26
CA PHE A 137 13.31 -9.79 -7.33
C PHE A 137 13.91 -9.01 -8.49
N GLN A 138 14.70 -7.97 -8.23
CA GLN A 138 15.50 -7.25 -9.22
C GLN A 138 16.41 -8.20 -10.00
N THR A 139 17.06 -9.12 -9.28
CA THR A 139 17.93 -10.15 -9.90
C THR A 139 17.13 -11.07 -10.84
N LYS A 140 15.92 -11.50 -10.44
CA LYS A 140 15.01 -12.28 -11.27
C LYS A 140 14.57 -11.50 -12.51
N VAL A 141 14.18 -10.24 -12.34
CA VAL A 141 13.83 -9.34 -13.46
C VAL A 141 14.98 -9.17 -14.45
N ALA A 142 16.21 -8.97 -13.95
CA ALA A 142 17.39 -8.82 -14.79
C ALA A 142 17.65 -10.07 -15.65
N LYS A 143 17.55 -11.27 -15.06
CA LYS A 143 17.83 -12.56 -15.71
C LYS A 143 16.74 -13.03 -16.67
N ALA A 144 15.48 -12.72 -16.40
CA ALA A 144 14.34 -13.16 -17.17
C ALA A 144 14.38 -12.60 -18.60
N LYS A 145 14.08 -13.44 -19.60
CA LYS A 145 13.89 -13.06 -21.01
C LYS A 145 12.41 -12.87 -21.33
N THR A 146 11.55 -13.70 -20.74
CA THR A 146 10.09 -13.61 -20.86
C THR A 146 9.50 -13.35 -19.49
N ILE A 147 8.73 -12.27 -19.34
CA ILE A 147 8.08 -11.86 -18.09
C ILE A 147 6.58 -11.77 -18.33
N VAL A 148 5.80 -12.44 -17.48
CA VAL A 148 4.34 -12.38 -17.51
C VAL A 148 3.83 -11.64 -16.28
N VAL A 149 3.19 -10.49 -16.50
CA VAL A 149 2.48 -9.73 -15.47
C VAL A 149 1.03 -10.17 -15.46
N CYS A 150 0.57 -10.71 -14.36
CA CYS A 150 -0.79 -11.22 -14.18
C CYS A 150 -1.65 -10.21 -13.42
N GLY A 151 -2.60 -9.60 -14.13
CA GLY A 151 -3.51 -8.57 -13.61
C GLY A 151 -3.36 -7.24 -14.36
N ALA A 152 -4.41 -6.82 -15.09
CA ALA A 152 -4.42 -5.57 -15.84
C ALA A 152 -5.07 -4.40 -15.06
N GLY A 153 -4.97 -4.44 -13.73
CA GLY A 153 -5.26 -3.32 -12.82
C GLY A 153 -4.13 -2.29 -12.80
N VAL A 154 -4.23 -1.30 -11.90
CA VAL A 154 -3.24 -0.19 -11.80
C VAL A 154 -1.83 -0.71 -11.64
N THR A 155 -1.58 -1.53 -10.61
CA THR A 155 -0.25 -2.08 -10.32
C THR A 155 0.32 -2.87 -11.51
N GLY A 156 -0.49 -3.74 -12.14
CA GLY A 156 -0.03 -4.53 -13.28
C GLY A 156 0.30 -3.67 -14.49
N VAL A 157 -0.48 -2.63 -14.76
CA VAL A 157 -0.23 -1.69 -15.86
C VAL A 157 1.03 -0.84 -15.58
N GLU A 158 1.23 -0.40 -14.33
CA GLU A 158 2.46 0.31 -13.94
C GLU A 158 3.68 -0.61 -14.06
N VAL A 159 3.62 -1.82 -13.53
CA VAL A 159 4.71 -2.82 -13.63
C VAL A 159 5.03 -3.16 -15.09
N ALA A 160 4.02 -3.50 -15.90
CA ALA A 160 4.22 -3.80 -17.30
C ALA A 160 4.76 -2.60 -18.09
N GLY A 161 4.30 -1.39 -17.72
CA GLY A 161 4.78 -0.14 -18.31
C GLY A 161 6.24 0.17 -17.97
N GLU A 162 6.66 -0.01 -16.72
CA GLU A 162 8.05 0.19 -16.31
C GLU A 162 8.98 -0.87 -16.94
N LEU A 163 8.57 -2.15 -16.93
CA LEU A 163 9.30 -3.23 -17.61
C LEU A 163 9.40 -2.99 -19.11
N GLY A 164 8.30 -2.58 -19.76
CA GLY A 164 8.27 -2.27 -21.20
C GLY A 164 9.16 -1.07 -21.55
N PHE A 165 9.19 -0.06 -20.69
CA PHE A 165 10.04 1.12 -20.88
C PHE A 165 11.52 0.76 -20.83
N GLU A 166 11.93 -0.07 -19.89
CA GLU A 166 13.34 -0.43 -19.69
C GLU A 166 13.79 -1.57 -20.62
N TYR A 167 12.93 -2.55 -20.85
CA TYR A 167 13.32 -3.81 -21.49
C TYR A 167 12.51 -4.20 -22.72
N GLY A 168 11.54 -3.42 -23.16
CA GLY A 168 10.63 -3.82 -24.25
C GLY A 168 11.29 -4.08 -25.62
N GLN A 169 12.57 -3.69 -25.79
CA GLN A 169 13.36 -4.02 -26.98
C GLN A 169 14.17 -5.31 -26.83
N THR A 170 14.33 -5.83 -25.61
CA THR A 170 15.26 -6.92 -25.29
C THR A 170 14.62 -8.10 -24.60
N LYS A 171 13.44 -7.92 -24.01
CA LYS A 171 12.67 -8.94 -23.31
C LYS A 171 11.25 -9.00 -23.84
N GLU A 172 10.65 -10.17 -23.78
CA GLU A 172 9.22 -10.35 -24.03
C GLU A 172 8.43 -10.06 -22.74
N ILE A 173 7.56 -9.06 -22.79
CA ILE A 173 6.73 -8.66 -21.64
C ILE A 173 5.27 -8.85 -22.02
N ILE A 174 4.56 -9.66 -21.23
CA ILE A 174 3.17 -10.03 -21.49
C ILE A 174 2.33 -9.60 -20.30
N LEU A 175 1.28 -8.83 -20.55
CA LEU A 175 0.27 -8.45 -19.55
C LEU A 175 -1.00 -9.28 -19.74
N LEU A 176 -1.37 -10.05 -18.73
CA LEU A 176 -2.63 -10.80 -18.69
C LEU A 176 -3.70 -10.01 -17.94
N GLY A 177 -4.89 -9.90 -18.51
CA GLY A 177 -6.05 -9.28 -17.89
C GLY A 177 -7.28 -10.15 -17.96
N SER A 178 -7.98 -10.37 -16.86
CA SER A 178 -9.24 -11.14 -16.82
C SER A 178 -10.42 -10.40 -17.44
N GLY A 179 -10.36 -9.09 -17.45
CA GLY A 179 -11.40 -8.23 -18.00
C GLY A 179 -11.28 -8.00 -19.51
N SER A 180 -12.23 -7.27 -20.06
CA SER A 180 -12.26 -6.92 -21.49
C SER A 180 -11.38 -5.71 -21.85
N THR A 181 -10.90 -4.96 -20.84
CA THR A 181 -10.03 -3.79 -21.01
C THR A 181 -8.97 -3.73 -19.92
N VAL A 182 -7.86 -3.06 -20.18
CA VAL A 182 -6.94 -2.66 -19.10
C VAL A 182 -7.62 -1.61 -18.22
N ILE A 183 -7.34 -1.61 -16.91
CA ILE A 183 -7.96 -0.72 -15.92
C ILE A 183 -9.49 -0.77 -16.01
N GLU A 184 -10.05 -1.96 -15.93
CA GLU A 184 -11.48 -2.18 -16.00
C GLU A 184 -12.25 -1.28 -15.00
N GLY A 185 -13.44 -0.82 -15.41
CA GLY A 185 -14.23 0.14 -14.62
C GLY A 185 -13.78 1.60 -14.72
N SER A 186 -12.77 1.91 -15.52
CA SER A 186 -12.37 3.29 -15.85
C SER A 186 -13.03 3.75 -17.16
N PRO A 187 -13.12 5.08 -17.40
CA PRO A 187 -13.59 5.60 -18.69
C PRO A 187 -12.79 5.00 -19.86
N THR A 188 -13.48 4.72 -20.96
CA THR A 188 -12.89 4.10 -22.16
C THR A 188 -11.65 4.87 -22.69
N SER A 189 -11.66 6.19 -22.58
CA SER A 189 -10.52 7.03 -22.98
C SER A 189 -9.25 6.74 -22.15
N VAL A 190 -9.40 6.45 -20.86
CA VAL A 190 -8.30 6.11 -19.95
C VAL A 190 -7.73 4.73 -20.32
N SER A 191 -8.60 3.72 -20.49
CA SER A 191 -8.19 2.37 -20.90
C SER A 191 -7.50 2.36 -22.25
N LYS A 192 -8.02 3.13 -23.24
CA LYS A 192 -7.39 3.26 -24.58
C LYS A 192 -5.99 3.89 -24.50
N ILE A 193 -5.80 4.95 -23.71
CA ILE A 193 -4.48 5.57 -23.54
C ILE A 193 -3.51 4.59 -22.89
N ALA A 194 -3.91 3.90 -21.82
CA ALA A 194 -3.07 2.90 -21.16
C ALA A 194 -2.66 1.77 -22.12
N THR A 195 -3.64 1.21 -22.87
CA THR A 195 -3.38 0.18 -23.89
C THR A 195 -2.38 0.67 -24.94
N ASN A 196 -2.63 1.83 -25.53
CA ASN A 196 -1.75 2.38 -26.57
C ASN A 196 -0.34 2.66 -26.05
N SER A 197 -0.23 3.11 -24.80
CA SER A 197 1.08 3.36 -24.17
C SER A 197 1.85 2.07 -23.94
N LEU A 198 1.20 1.01 -23.47
CA LEU A 198 1.80 -0.31 -23.30
C LEU A 198 2.26 -0.91 -24.63
N LEU A 199 1.42 -0.85 -25.68
CA LEU A 199 1.76 -1.32 -27.02
C LEU A 199 2.97 -0.59 -27.61
N LYS A 200 3.09 0.72 -27.39
CA LYS A 200 4.28 1.51 -27.81
C LYS A 200 5.56 1.11 -27.08
N LEU A 201 5.43 0.48 -25.91
CA LEU A 201 6.54 -0.08 -25.14
C LEU A 201 6.77 -1.57 -25.43
N ASN A 202 6.20 -2.09 -26.53
CA ASN A 202 6.26 -3.50 -26.95
C ASN A 202 5.71 -4.50 -25.92
N VAL A 203 4.79 -4.09 -25.07
CA VAL A 203 4.10 -5.00 -24.16
C VAL A 203 2.99 -5.73 -24.91
N VAL A 204 3.02 -7.07 -24.88
CA VAL A 204 1.95 -7.91 -25.42
C VAL A 204 0.81 -7.96 -24.42
N ILE A 205 -0.42 -7.64 -24.85
CA ILE A 205 -1.59 -7.60 -23.97
C ILE A 205 -2.53 -8.74 -24.34
N LYS A 206 -2.83 -9.63 -23.39
CA LYS A 206 -3.83 -10.70 -23.51
C LYS A 206 -4.97 -10.42 -22.50
N LEU A 207 -6.08 -9.93 -23.00
CA LEU A 207 -7.29 -9.66 -22.19
C LEU A 207 -8.22 -10.89 -22.21
N GLN A 208 -9.24 -10.86 -21.34
CA GLN A 208 -10.18 -11.98 -21.11
C GLN A 208 -9.44 -13.29 -20.80
N THR A 209 -8.24 -13.17 -20.21
CA THR A 209 -7.31 -14.27 -19.99
C THR A 209 -6.83 -14.24 -18.54
N LYS A 210 -6.99 -15.37 -17.83
CA LYS A 210 -6.50 -15.56 -16.45
C LYS A 210 -5.45 -16.68 -16.45
N MET A 211 -4.43 -16.54 -15.62
CA MET A 211 -3.63 -17.66 -15.18
C MET A 211 -4.45 -18.51 -14.20
N THR A 212 -4.61 -19.78 -14.48
CA THR A 212 -5.34 -20.74 -13.62
C THR A 212 -4.41 -21.56 -12.76
N SER A 213 -3.20 -21.86 -13.27
CA SER A 213 -2.14 -22.53 -12.52
C SER A 213 -0.76 -22.20 -13.11
N SER A 214 0.27 -22.48 -12.33
CA SER A 214 1.68 -22.36 -12.73
C SER A 214 2.44 -23.60 -12.28
N ILE A 215 3.29 -24.15 -13.15
CA ILE A 215 4.11 -25.32 -12.89
C ILE A 215 5.58 -24.97 -13.13
N GLN A 216 6.40 -25.14 -12.11
CA GLN A 216 7.85 -24.98 -12.24
C GLN A 216 8.43 -26.17 -13.03
N LYS A 217 9.17 -25.88 -14.09
CA LYS A 217 9.86 -26.89 -14.90
C LYS A 217 11.30 -27.12 -14.43
N PRO A 218 11.91 -28.29 -14.73
CA PRO A 218 13.29 -28.59 -14.33
C PRO A 218 14.33 -27.61 -14.88
N ASN A 219 14.04 -26.94 -15.98
CA ASN A 219 14.92 -25.93 -16.61
C ASN A 219 14.83 -24.54 -15.94
N GLY A 220 14.12 -24.42 -14.82
CA GLY A 220 13.93 -23.17 -14.09
C GLY A 220 12.82 -22.25 -14.64
N ARG A 221 12.25 -22.57 -15.81
CA ARG A 221 11.11 -21.80 -16.35
C ARG A 221 9.79 -22.21 -15.71
N GLN A 222 8.82 -21.35 -15.79
CA GLN A 222 7.44 -21.64 -15.39
C GLN A 222 6.57 -21.86 -16.62
N GLU A 223 5.67 -22.83 -16.55
CA GLU A 223 4.62 -23.05 -17.53
C GLU A 223 3.29 -22.66 -16.90
N LEU A 224 2.67 -21.64 -17.47
CA LEU A 224 1.37 -21.13 -17.02
C LEU A 224 0.27 -21.80 -17.82
N VAL A 225 -0.78 -22.24 -17.15
CA VAL A 225 -2.02 -22.66 -17.78
C VAL A 225 -2.98 -21.47 -17.75
N LEU A 226 -3.48 -21.11 -18.93
CA LEU A 226 -4.41 -20.00 -19.10
C LEU A 226 -5.88 -20.48 -19.12
N SER A 227 -6.80 -19.58 -18.82
CA SER A 227 -8.25 -19.87 -18.83
C SER A 227 -8.80 -20.29 -20.21
N SER A 228 -8.06 -20.02 -21.28
CA SER A 228 -8.32 -20.51 -22.65
C SER A 228 -7.94 -21.97 -22.87
N GLY A 229 -7.20 -22.61 -21.94
CA GLY A 229 -6.55 -23.91 -22.12
C GLY A 229 -5.16 -23.81 -22.79
N GLU A 230 -4.76 -22.64 -23.26
CA GLU A 230 -3.41 -22.37 -23.79
C GLU A 230 -2.37 -22.48 -22.67
N THR A 231 -1.16 -22.93 -22.98
CA THR A 231 -0.02 -22.88 -22.08
C THR A 231 0.98 -21.82 -22.52
N LEU A 232 1.59 -21.14 -21.54
CA LEU A 232 2.57 -20.07 -21.79
C LEU A 232 3.82 -20.31 -20.95
N ALA A 233 4.97 -20.50 -21.59
CA ALA A 233 6.24 -20.67 -20.90
C ALA A 233 6.88 -19.31 -20.62
N THR A 234 7.32 -19.10 -19.39
CA THR A 234 7.91 -17.82 -18.95
C THR A 234 9.07 -18.05 -17.99
N ASP A 235 9.97 -17.07 -17.88
CA ASP A 235 11.06 -17.09 -16.92
C ASP A 235 10.64 -16.46 -15.58
N LEU A 236 9.69 -15.50 -15.61
CA LEU A 236 9.20 -14.82 -14.41
C LEU A 236 7.71 -14.53 -14.53
N VAL A 237 6.97 -14.83 -13.47
CA VAL A 237 5.56 -14.47 -13.29
C VAL A 237 5.46 -13.41 -12.19
N ILE A 238 4.71 -12.35 -12.48
CA ILE A 238 4.46 -11.25 -11.54
C ILE A 238 2.95 -11.12 -11.33
N PRO A 239 2.37 -11.79 -10.31
CA PRO A 239 0.99 -11.56 -9.92
C PRO A 239 0.84 -10.17 -9.28
N THR A 240 -0.17 -9.42 -9.73
CA THR A 240 -0.51 -8.09 -9.21
C THR A 240 -1.94 -8.05 -8.68
N PHE A 241 -2.37 -9.15 -8.09
CA PHE A 241 -3.70 -9.36 -7.52
C PHE A 241 -3.60 -10.17 -6.22
N GLY A 242 -4.72 -10.27 -5.49
CA GLY A 242 -4.82 -11.16 -4.33
C GLY A 242 -4.25 -10.56 -3.04
N LEU A 243 -4.47 -9.26 -2.82
CA LEU A 243 -4.13 -8.63 -1.55
C LEU A 243 -4.92 -9.28 -0.40
N ILE A 244 -4.24 -9.48 0.73
CA ILE A 244 -4.80 -10.02 1.97
C ILE A 244 -4.64 -8.96 3.06
N PRO A 245 -5.74 -8.60 3.78
CA PRO A 245 -5.61 -7.66 4.90
C PRO A 245 -4.81 -8.27 6.05
N ASN A 246 -3.93 -7.46 6.64
CA ASN A 246 -3.13 -7.83 7.80
C ASN A 246 -3.97 -7.70 9.07
N SER A 247 -4.96 -8.56 9.23
CA SER A 247 -5.98 -8.50 10.27
C SER A 247 -6.09 -9.79 11.11
N SER A 248 -5.16 -10.73 10.97
CA SER A 248 -5.19 -12.04 11.67
C SER A 248 -5.21 -11.92 13.22
N TYR A 249 -4.74 -10.80 13.76
CA TYR A 249 -4.75 -10.50 15.20
C TYR A 249 -6.09 -9.92 15.68
N VAL A 250 -7.00 -9.56 14.77
CA VAL A 250 -8.31 -8.98 15.08
C VAL A 250 -9.34 -10.10 15.22
N PRO A 251 -10.18 -10.14 16.27
CA PRO A 251 -11.21 -11.15 16.41
C PRO A 251 -12.19 -11.16 15.22
N GLU A 252 -12.56 -12.35 14.74
CA GLU A 252 -13.37 -12.55 13.50
C GLU A 252 -14.67 -11.76 13.46
N ARG A 253 -15.33 -11.58 14.63
CA ARG A 253 -16.57 -10.80 14.73
C ARG A 253 -16.47 -9.34 14.26
N PHE A 254 -15.26 -8.83 14.09
CA PHE A 254 -14.98 -7.46 13.59
C PHE A 254 -14.50 -7.44 12.14
N LEU A 255 -14.42 -8.61 11.51
CA LEU A 255 -13.99 -8.76 10.13
C LEU A 255 -15.17 -9.05 9.20
N ASN A 256 -15.05 -8.60 7.95
CA ASN A 256 -15.95 -9.04 6.91
C ASN A 256 -15.52 -10.40 6.32
N THR A 257 -16.30 -10.96 5.39
CA THR A 257 -16.00 -12.27 4.75
C THR A 257 -14.70 -12.30 3.95
N LYS A 258 -14.08 -11.16 3.67
CA LYS A 258 -12.79 -11.02 2.98
C LYS A 258 -11.62 -10.76 3.95
N GLY A 259 -11.89 -10.71 5.25
CA GLY A 259 -10.90 -10.46 6.29
C GLY A 259 -10.61 -8.98 6.57
N TYR A 260 -11.30 -8.03 5.94
CA TYR A 260 -11.13 -6.61 6.25
C TYR A 260 -11.85 -6.21 7.54
N VAL A 261 -11.25 -5.29 8.28
CA VAL A 261 -11.84 -4.74 9.49
C VAL A 261 -13.06 -3.89 9.13
N VAL A 262 -14.19 -4.16 9.81
CA VAL A 262 -15.45 -3.45 9.57
C VAL A 262 -15.54 -2.22 10.44
N VAL A 263 -15.73 -1.05 9.82
CA VAL A 263 -15.81 0.25 10.50
C VAL A 263 -17.17 0.92 10.29
N ASP A 264 -17.47 1.88 11.16
CA ASP A 264 -18.63 2.79 11.04
C ASP A 264 -18.26 4.05 10.21
N GLU A 265 -19.20 4.99 10.15
CA GLU A 265 -19.02 6.27 9.45
C GLU A 265 -17.98 7.21 10.08
N TYR A 266 -17.46 6.89 11.26
CA TYR A 266 -16.38 7.63 11.95
C TYR A 266 -15.04 6.92 11.82
N LEU A 267 -14.96 5.86 11.00
CA LEU A 267 -13.82 4.94 10.88
C LEU A 267 -13.50 4.19 12.18
N LYS A 268 -14.45 4.13 13.11
CA LYS A 268 -14.32 3.29 14.31
C LYS A 268 -14.66 1.85 13.98
N VAL A 269 -13.92 0.93 14.58
CA VAL A 269 -14.28 -0.50 14.53
C VAL A 269 -15.67 -0.67 15.13
N LYS A 270 -16.56 -1.34 14.43
CA LYS A 270 -17.97 -1.45 14.84
C LYS A 270 -18.09 -1.93 16.28
N ASN A 271 -19.02 -1.33 17.02
CA ASN A 271 -19.28 -1.62 18.45
C ASN A 271 -18.09 -1.33 19.38
N THR A 272 -17.19 -0.42 18.99
CA THR A 272 -16.14 0.10 19.87
C THR A 272 -16.21 1.63 19.95
N GLU A 273 -15.68 2.20 21.04
CA GLU A 273 -15.69 3.65 21.21
C GLU A 273 -14.34 4.31 20.92
N SER A 274 -13.25 3.56 21.10
CA SER A 274 -11.89 4.09 21.12
C SER A 274 -10.92 3.34 20.18
N VAL A 275 -11.45 2.59 19.21
CA VAL A 275 -10.66 1.81 18.25
C VAL A 275 -11.05 2.22 16.83
N TRP A 276 -10.06 2.59 16.01
CA TRP A 276 -10.24 2.97 14.61
C TRP A 276 -9.49 1.99 13.71
N ALA A 277 -9.95 1.83 12.47
CA ALA A 277 -9.19 1.14 11.43
C ALA A 277 -9.13 2.02 10.17
N ILE A 278 -7.93 2.15 9.59
CA ILE A 278 -7.65 3.04 8.47
C ILE A 278 -6.65 2.41 7.49
N GLY A 279 -6.66 2.92 6.27
CA GLY A 279 -5.84 2.40 5.18
C GLY A 279 -6.33 1.04 4.68
N ASP A 280 -5.43 0.28 4.10
CA ASP A 280 -5.78 -0.95 3.38
C ASP A 280 -6.25 -2.11 4.27
N VAL A 281 -6.22 -1.99 5.60
CA VAL A 281 -6.76 -3.00 6.52
C VAL A 281 -8.29 -2.99 6.60
N CYS A 282 -8.93 -1.90 6.18
CA CYS A 282 -10.39 -1.79 6.00
C CYS A 282 -10.71 -1.51 4.52
N ASP A 283 -11.93 -1.85 4.08
CA ASP A 283 -12.39 -1.72 2.71
C ASP A 283 -13.35 -0.54 2.49
N THR A 284 -13.19 0.52 3.26
CA THR A 284 -14.03 1.72 3.19
C THR A 284 -13.90 2.43 1.84
N GLU A 285 -12.70 2.44 1.27
CA GLU A 285 -12.37 3.06 -0.01
C GLU A 285 -11.35 2.21 -0.78
N TYR A 286 -11.09 2.58 -2.04
CA TYR A 286 -9.99 1.99 -2.80
C TYR A 286 -8.64 2.23 -2.10
N SER A 287 -7.80 1.18 -2.09
CA SER A 287 -6.42 1.22 -1.57
C SER A 287 -5.56 2.22 -2.34
N GLN A 288 -5.45 3.43 -1.81
CA GLN A 288 -4.70 4.55 -2.41
C GLN A 288 -4.12 5.43 -1.31
N ILE A 289 -2.96 6.05 -1.60
CA ILE A 289 -2.31 6.96 -0.66
C ILE A 289 -3.19 8.15 -0.27
N ILE A 290 -3.99 8.67 -1.22
CA ILE A 290 -4.91 9.79 -0.96
C ILE A 290 -6.05 9.40 0.00
N SER A 291 -6.57 8.17 -0.11
CA SER A 291 -7.55 7.64 0.83
C SER A 291 -6.93 7.49 2.22
N CYS A 292 -5.74 6.90 2.31
CA CYS A 292 -4.99 6.78 3.56
C CYS A 292 -4.74 8.14 4.21
N ASP A 293 -4.35 9.16 3.43
CA ASP A 293 -4.09 10.51 3.94
C ASP A 293 -5.33 11.15 4.55
N ARG A 294 -6.46 11.07 3.85
CA ARG A 294 -7.75 11.61 4.34
C ARG A 294 -8.25 10.88 5.57
N GLN A 295 -8.14 9.57 5.61
CA GLN A 295 -8.53 8.74 6.76
C GLN A 295 -7.63 9.05 7.96
N SER A 296 -6.32 9.16 7.78
CA SER A 296 -5.37 9.56 8.82
C SER A 296 -5.65 10.95 9.36
N ALA A 297 -5.98 11.91 8.48
CA ALA A 297 -6.36 13.27 8.89
C ALA A 297 -7.67 13.29 9.70
N HIS A 298 -8.62 12.44 9.34
CA HIS A 298 -9.88 12.32 10.07
C HIS A 298 -9.66 11.73 11.46
N VAL A 299 -8.96 10.60 11.57
CA VAL A 299 -8.69 9.93 12.85
C VAL A 299 -7.76 10.77 13.73
N GLY A 300 -6.75 11.40 13.13
CA GLY A 300 -5.88 12.34 13.84
C GLY A 300 -6.69 13.46 14.52
N ARG A 301 -7.61 14.10 13.78
CA ARG A 301 -8.51 15.12 14.35
C ARG A 301 -9.44 14.55 15.42
N ALA A 302 -10.01 13.36 15.22
CA ALA A 302 -10.93 12.76 16.19
C ALA A 302 -10.25 12.49 17.52
N ILE A 303 -9.06 11.89 17.52
CA ILE A 303 -8.28 11.63 18.73
C ILE A 303 -7.82 12.95 19.38
N SER A 304 -7.26 13.87 18.58
CA SER A 304 -6.78 15.17 19.08
C SER A 304 -7.89 16.00 19.71
N SER A 305 -9.07 16.03 19.10
CA SER A 305 -10.25 16.71 19.66
C SER A 305 -10.67 16.09 20.98
N THR A 306 -10.68 14.77 21.09
CA THR A 306 -11.02 14.08 22.34
C THR A 306 -10.02 14.40 23.46
N LEU A 307 -8.72 14.41 23.16
CA LEU A 307 -7.66 14.75 24.13
C LEU A 307 -7.73 16.19 24.62
N SER A 308 -8.17 17.10 23.76
CA SER A 308 -8.27 18.53 24.05
C SER A 308 -9.64 18.94 24.60
N GLY A 309 -10.57 18.01 24.84
CA GLY A 309 -11.95 18.31 25.28
C GLY A 309 -12.76 19.06 24.21
N GLY A 310 -12.42 18.89 22.95
CA GLY A 310 -13.02 19.58 21.81
C GLY A 310 -14.34 18.96 21.33
N LYS A 311 -14.85 19.46 20.20
CA LYS A 311 -16.10 18.98 19.60
C LYS A 311 -15.92 17.61 18.95
N ILE A 312 -17.02 16.85 18.88
CA ILE A 312 -17.08 15.58 18.16
C ILE A 312 -16.75 15.84 16.67
N THR A 313 -15.82 15.05 16.12
CA THR A 313 -15.48 15.11 14.70
C THR A 313 -16.69 14.60 13.87
N PRO A 314 -17.08 15.28 12.79
CA PRO A 314 -18.19 14.84 11.95
C PRO A 314 -17.86 13.49 11.28
N PRO A 315 -18.87 12.77 10.74
CA PRO A 315 -18.62 11.53 10.00
C PRO A 315 -17.61 11.69 8.87
N TYR A 316 -16.84 10.66 8.64
CA TYR A 316 -15.91 10.59 7.50
C TYR A 316 -16.70 10.55 6.19
N GLN A 317 -16.23 11.28 5.20
CA GLN A 317 -16.86 11.32 3.89
C GLN A 317 -15.95 10.60 2.88
N PRO A 318 -16.21 9.33 2.55
CA PRO A 318 -15.47 8.62 1.52
C PRO A 318 -15.61 9.31 0.14
N PHE A 319 -14.64 9.12 -0.73
CA PHE A 319 -14.80 9.55 -2.12
C PHE A 319 -15.94 8.78 -2.78
N THR A 320 -16.94 9.52 -3.30
CA THR A 320 -18.05 8.94 -4.07
C THR A 320 -17.64 8.63 -5.51
N SER A 321 -16.64 9.31 -6.03
CA SER A 321 -16.10 9.12 -7.38
C SER A 321 -14.69 8.54 -7.31
N ARG A 322 -14.44 7.54 -8.17
CA ARG A 322 -13.10 6.97 -8.29
C ARG A 322 -12.12 8.05 -8.78
N PHE A 323 -11.11 8.33 -7.98
CA PHE A 323 -9.95 9.11 -8.39
C PHE A 323 -8.83 8.13 -8.72
N LEU A 324 -8.22 8.29 -9.88
CA LEU A 324 -7.15 7.42 -10.33
C LEU A 324 -6.15 8.22 -11.17
N GLY A 325 -4.87 8.03 -10.90
CA GLY A 325 -3.78 8.53 -11.73
C GLY A 325 -2.62 7.52 -11.67
N PHE A 326 -2.13 7.07 -12.83
CA PHE A 326 -1.05 6.09 -12.91
C PHE A 326 -0.15 6.37 -14.12
N GLN A 327 1.11 5.97 -14.00
CA GLN A 327 2.09 6.04 -15.07
C GLN A 327 2.14 4.75 -15.88
N VAL A 328 2.56 4.85 -17.14
CA VAL A 328 2.87 3.74 -18.04
C VAL A 328 4.27 3.98 -18.57
N GLY A 329 5.28 3.42 -17.89
CA GLY A 329 6.66 3.83 -18.04
C GLY A 329 6.90 5.28 -17.60
N LYS A 330 8.09 5.83 -17.90
CA LYS A 330 8.50 7.15 -17.39
C LYS A 330 7.82 8.33 -18.11
N ASN A 331 7.41 8.14 -19.36
CA ASN A 331 7.01 9.25 -20.25
C ASN A 331 5.50 9.30 -20.57
N SER A 332 4.71 8.34 -20.07
CA SER A 332 3.28 8.29 -20.30
C SER A 332 2.52 8.04 -19.01
N GLY A 333 1.25 8.34 -19.05
CA GLY A 333 0.35 8.14 -17.92
C GLY A 333 -1.03 8.66 -18.25
N THR A 334 -1.99 8.27 -17.46
CA THR A 334 -3.37 8.71 -17.58
C THR A 334 -4.08 8.55 -16.24
N GLY A 335 -5.27 9.09 -16.16
CA GLY A 335 -6.08 9.00 -14.96
C GLY A 335 -7.44 9.62 -15.16
N HIS A 336 -8.27 9.57 -14.12
CA HIS A 336 -9.57 10.21 -14.14
C HIS A 336 -10.04 10.58 -12.72
N PHE A 337 -10.92 11.55 -12.65
CA PHE A 337 -11.76 11.84 -11.48
C PHE A 337 -13.22 11.72 -11.91
N GLY A 338 -13.91 10.70 -11.41
CA GLY A 338 -15.20 10.31 -11.96
C GLY A 338 -15.06 10.02 -13.47
N TRP A 339 -15.80 10.77 -14.29
CA TRP A 339 -15.77 10.65 -15.76
C TRP A 339 -14.74 11.56 -16.44
N PHE A 340 -14.16 12.50 -15.73
CA PHE A 340 -13.19 13.45 -16.27
C PHE A 340 -11.80 12.84 -16.34
N ARG A 341 -11.26 12.73 -17.56
CA ARG A 341 -9.90 12.24 -17.79
C ARG A 341 -8.87 13.30 -17.40
N ILE A 342 -7.84 12.87 -16.69
CA ILE A 342 -6.67 13.72 -16.39
C ILE A 342 -5.71 13.65 -17.57
N PRO A 343 -5.24 14.82 -18.10
CA PRO A 343 -4.29 14.85 -19.19
C PRO A 343 -2.96 14.15 -18.83
N THR A 344 -2.35 13.49 -19.82
CA THR A 344 -1.10 12.73 -19.64
C THR A 344 0.02 13.56 -19.02
N PHE A 345 0.23 14.78 -19.51
CA PHE A 345 1.31 15.64 -18.99
C PHE A 345 1.13 15.99 -17.52
N VAL A 346 -0.12 16.14 -17.05
CA VAL A 346 -0.43 16.39 -15.64
C VAL A 346 -0.05 15.15 -14.80
N VAL A 347 -0.45 13.95 -15.25
CA VAL A 347 -0.13 12.73 -14.52
C VAL A 347 1.38 12.49 -14.46
N VAL A 348 2.08 12.65 -15.58
CA VAL A 348 3.54 12.49 -15.66
C VAL A 348 4.25 13.50 -14.77
N TYR A 349 3.81 14.76 -14.79
CA TYR A 349 4.38 15.80 -13.95
C TYR A 349 4.16 15.55 -12.45
N LEU A 350 2.92 15.24 -12.06
CA LEU A 350 2.56 15.03 -10.65
C LEU A 350 3.16 13.75 -10.08
N ARG A 351 3.35 12.71 -10.92
CA ARG A 351 3.87 11.40 -10.48
C ARG A 351 5.35 11.19 -10.85
N LYS A 352 6.04 12.26 -11.23
CA LYS A 352 7.47 12.21 -11.51
C LYS A 352 8.19 11.46 -10.38
N ALA A 353 9.04 10.51 -10.75
CA ALA A 353 9.74 9.64 -9.80
C ALA A 353 8.84 8.87 -8.81
N LEU A 354 7.54 8.71 -9.10
CA LEU A 354 6.57 7.99 -8.25
C LEU A 354 6.53 8.54 -6.81
N PHE A 355 6.61 9.87 -6.69
CA PHE A 355 6.52 10.62 -5.43
C PHE A 355 7.62 10.26 -4.40
N VAL A 356 8.77 9.71 -4.80
CA VAL A 356 9.83 9.36 -3.82
C VAL A 356 10.31 10.58 -3.03
N GLU A 357 10.16 11.80 -3.57
CA GLU A 357 10.44 13.05 -2.87
C GLU A 357 9.54 13.30 -1.65
N ARG A 358 8.42 12.58 -1.54
CA ARG A 358 7.51 12.66 -0.40
C ARG A 358 7.89 11.72 0.74
N LEU A 359 8.81 10.79 0.53
CA LEU A 359 9.19 9.83 1.55
C LEU A 359 9.71 10.55 2.80
N ALA A 360 10.77 11.37 2.67
CA ALA A 360 11.34 12.08 3.80
C ALA A 360 10.31 12.99 4.51
N PRO A 361 9.55 13.86 3.79
CA PRO A 361 8.52 14.67 4.42
C PRO A 361 7.37 13.88 5.07
N THR A 362 7.11 12.65 4.60
CA THR A 362 6.14 11.75 5.26
C THR A 362 6.69 11.22 6.56
N VAL A 363 7.96 10.76 6.57
CA VAL A 363 8.58 10.12 7.72
C VAL A 363 8.91 11.13 8.82
N ASP A 364 9.41 12.32 8.47
CA ASP A 364 9.71 13.39 9.43
C ASP A 364 8.48 14.24 9.80
N GLY A 365 7.35 13.98 9.17
CA GLY A 365 6.10 14.65 9.45
C GLY A 365 5.97 16.05 8.85
N SER A 366 6.97 16.61 8.15
CA SER A 366 6.90 17.97 7.57
C SER A 366 5.80 18.12 6.51
N LEU A 367 5.25 17.00 6.04
CA LEU A 367 4.10 16.97 5.14
C LEU A 367 2.76 17.31 5.84
N TYR A 368 2.65 17.25 7.15
CA TYR A 368 1.39 17.31 7.92
C TYR A 368 1.21 18.56 8.77
#